data_3718788d9115b762af0173304a75b837
#
_entry.id   3718788d9115b762af0173304a75b837
#
_cell.length_a   1.000
_cell.length_b   1.000
_cell.length_c   1.000
_cell.angle_alpha   90.00
_cell.angle_beta   90.00
_cell.angle_gamma   90.00
#
_symmetry.space_group_name_H-M   'P 1'
#
loop_
_entity.id
_entity.type
_entity.pdbx_description
1 polymer ?
#
loop_
_entity_poly.entity_id
_entity_poly.type
_entity_poly.pdbx_seq_one_letter_code
_entity_poly.pdbx_strand_id
1 'polypeptide(L)'
;AGAVLNGGSLSRVAGENVGVYGINQGDLALNSGNYDLSYQGNNLTITKALLNVIADAKTKVYGDADPSLTYQVSGLKNGDTAGAVLNGGGLVRVSGENVGNYAIQQGGLGLVSGNYDLAYQGNNLTITKALLNVIADAKTKVYGDADPSLTYQVSGLKNGDTA
;
A
#
# COMPACT_ATOMS: atom_id res chain seq x y z
N ALA A 1 38.20 47.82 -5.15
CA ALA A 1 36.88 47.96 -4.58
C ALA A 1 36.58 46.72 -3.75
N GLY A 2 36.24 46.89 -2.46
CA GLY A 2 35.84 45.77 -1.58
C GLY A 2 34.37 45.35 -1.81
N ALA A 3 34.01 44.20 -1.28
CA ALA A 3 32.63 43.72 -1.32
C ALA A 3 31.70 44.66 -0.53
N VAL A 4 30.57 45.03 -1.10
CA VAL A 4 29.57 45.91 -0.49
C VAL A 4 28.78 45.19 0.61
N LEU A 5 28.50 43.91 0.42
CA LEU A 5 27.84 43.07 1.40
C LEU A 5 28.87 42.30 2.25
N ASN A 6 28.51 41.99 3.50
CA ASN A 6 29.36 41.31 4.49
C ASN A 6 29.60 39.83 4.22
N GLY A 7 28.97 39.24 3.19
CA GLY A 7 28.97 37.80 2.94
C GLY A 7 28.08 36.99 3.86
N GLY A 8 27.26 37.66 4.67
CA GLY A 8 26.24 36.98 5.51
C GLY A 8 25.16 36.25 4.70
N SER A 9 24.39 35.44 5.38
CA SER A 9 23.40 34.55 4.79
C SER A 9 21.99 35.00 5.12
N LEU A 10 21.05 34.70 4.22
CA LEU A 10 19.63 34.77 4.53
C LEU A 10 19.28 33.61 5.50
N SER A 11 18.27 33.82 6.32
CA SER A 11 17.71 32.80 7.20
C SER A 11 16.26 32.51 6.83
N ARG A 12 15.69 31.44 7.35
CA ARG A 12 14.26 31.16 7.24
C ARG A 12 13.64 30.88 8.60
N VAL A 13 12.34 31.05 8.70
CA VAL A 13 11.57 30.56 9.84
C VAL A 13 11.73 29.03 9.90
N ALA A 14 12.04 28.50 11.09
CA ALA A 14 12.23 27.07 11.31
C ALA A 14 10.92 26.30 11.14
N GLY A 15 11.01 25.07 10.62
CA GLY A 15 9.90 24.16 10.43
C GLY A 15 10.13 23.25 9.24
N GLU A 16 9.65 21.97 9.33
CA GLU A 16 9.82 20.95 8.29
C GLU A 16 8.47 20.37 7.82
N ASN A 17 7.36 20.77 8.45
CA ASN A 17 6.04 20.35 8.01
C ASN A 17 5.62 21.08 6.73
N VAL A 18 4.67 20.53 6.02
CA VAL A 18 4.02 21.20 4.88
C VAL A 18 3.49 22.56 5.32
N GLY A 19 3.88 23.62 4.60
CA GLY A 19 3.54 24.98 4.97
C GLY A 19 4.38 26.03 4.26
N VAL A 20 4.22 27.29 4.68
CA VAL A 20 4.91 28.44 4.12
C VAL A 20 5.78 29.07 5.22
N TYR A 21 7.06 29.24 4.95
CA TYR A 21 8.07 29.71 5.91
C TYR A 21 8.76 30.95 5.35
N GLY A 22 8.67 32.08 6.09
CA GLY A 22 9.28 33.34 5.68
C GLY A 22 10.81 33.24 5.57
N ILE A 23 11.37 33.81 4.51
CA ILE A 23 12.81 34.01 4.31
C ILE A 23 13.13 35.41 4.80
N ASN A 24 14.04 35.50 5.76
CA ASN A 24 14.45 36.70 6.43
C ASN A 24 15.87 37.14 6.01
N GLN A 25 16.22 38.37 6.28
CA GLN A 25 17.55 38.94 5.96
C GLN A 25 18.69 38.14 6.60
N GLY A 26 18.45 37.49 7.77
CA GLY A 26 19.51 36.78 8.50
C GLY A 26 20.59 37.74 9.00
N ASP A 27 21.84 37.38 8.76
CA ASP A 27 23.03 38.16 9.08
C ASP A 27 23.61 38.93 7.88
N LEU A 28 22.86 39.01 6.78
CA LEU A 28 23.24 39.79 5.60
C LEU A 28 23.22 41.27 5.94
N ALA A 29 24.37 41.95 5.80
CA ALA A 29 24.54 43.35 6.12
C ALA A 29 25.50 44.04 5.12
N LEU A 30 25.60 45.37 5.24
CA LEU A 30 26.51 46.16 4.45
C LEU A 30 27.91 46.25 5.09
N ASN A 31 28.96 46.18 4.24
CA ASN A 31 30.33 46.53 4.58
C ASN A 31 30.68 47.95 4.09
N SER A 32 29.78 48.62 3.40
CA SER A 32 30.02 49.95 2.79
C SER A 32 29.06 50.97 3.36
N GLY A 33 29.58 52.13 3.77
CA GLY A 33 28.76 53.26 4.22
C GLY A 33 28.18 54.09 3.06
N ASN A 34 28.39 53.69 1.81
CA ASN A 34 27.88 54.39 0.63
C ASN A 34 26.50 53.94 0.14
N TYR A 35 25.89 52.97 0.87
CA TYR A 35 24.61 52.38 0.49
C TYR A 35 23.70 52.24 1.69
N ASP A 36 22.40 52.29 1.45
CA ASP A 36 21.35 51.85 2.38
C ASP A 36 20.84 50.50 1.95
N LEU A 37 20.71 49.57 2.91
CA LEU A 37 20.20 48.23 2.64
C LEU A 37 18.68 48.23 2.73
N SER A 38 18.02 47.95 1.63
CA SER A 38 16.60 47.62 1.61
C SER A 38 16.47 46.10 1.38
N TYR A 39 15.85 45.38 2.34
CA TYR A 39 15.59 43.96 2.24
C TYR A 39 14.10 43.72 2.05
N GLN A 40 13.76 42.86 1.07
CA GLN A 40 12.40 42.35 0.89
C GLN A 40 12.43 40.85 1.03
N GLY A 41 11.75 40.34 2.04
CA GLY A 41 11.62 38.90 2.29
C GLY A 41 10.73 38.21 1.28
N ASN A 42 10.81 36.88 1.27
CA ASN A 42 9.96 36.02 0.47
C ASN A 42 9.70 34.71 1.28
N ASN A 43 9.14 33.67 0.68
CA ASN A 43 8.75 32.45 1.35
C ASN A 43 9.43 31.22 0.74
N LEU A 44 9.77 30.27 1.62
CA LEU A 44 9.98 28.87 1.28
C LEU A 44 8.66 28.13 1.49
N THR A 45 8.16 27.46 0.46
CA THR A 45 6.97 26.60 0.55
C THR A 45 7.39 25.15 0.60
N ILE A 46 7.00 24.45 1.66
CA ILE A 46 7.15 22.99 1.76
C ILE A 46 5.84 22.36 1.31
N THR A 47 5.91 21.52 0.27
CA THR A 47 4.77 20.80 -0.29
C THR A 47 4.73 19.36 0.21
N LYS A 48 3.59 18.70 0.07
CA LYS A 48 3.41 17.30 0.47
C LYS A 48 4.31 16.36 -0.34
N ALA A 49 4.84 15.35 0.35
CA ALA A 49 5.53 14.25 -0.29
C ALA A 49 4.51 13.19 -0.77
N LEU A 50 4.81 12.49 -1.87
CA LEU A 50 3.99 11.38 -2.33
C LEU A 50 4.36 10.11 -1.57
N LEU A 51 3.36 9.48 -0.92
CA LEU A 51 3.47 8.17 -0.30
C LEU A 51 2.79 7.14 -1.19
N ASN A 52 3.56 6.17 -1.69
CA ASN A 52 3.01 5.08 -2.48
C ASN A 52 2.75 3.87 -1.59
N VAL A 53 1.54 3.33 -1.68
CA VAL A 53 1.14 2.08 -1.03
C VAL A 53 0.66 1.12 -2.11
N ILE A 54 1.30 -0.06 -2.18
CA ILE A 54 1.00 -1.09 -3.19
C ILE A 54 0.56 -2.35 -2.45
N ALA A 55 -0.66 -2.83 -2.70
CA ALA A 55 -1.15 -4.08 -2.15
C ALA A 55 -0.34 -5.27 -2.68
N ASP A 56 -0.03 -6.24 -1.82
CA ASP A 56 0.58 -7.49 -2.22
C ASP A 56 -0.46 -8.41 -2.88
N ALA A 57 -0.10 -9.07 -3.99
CA ALA A 57 -0.93 -10.14 -4.55
C ALA A 57 -1.04 -11.29 -3.56
N LYS A 58 -2.22 -11.93 -3.49
CA LYS A 58 -2.48 -13.08 -2.64
C LYS A 58 -3.12 -14.21 -3.45
N THR A 59 -2.97 -15.43 -2.95
CA THR A 59 -3.57 -16.62 -3.56
C THR A 59 -4.11 -17.52 -2.47
N LYS A 60 -5.26 -18.17 -2.72
CA LYS A 60 -5.80 -19.27 -1.91
C LYS A 60 -6.41 -20.34 -2.81
N VAL A 61 -6.62 -21.52 -2.27
CA VAL A 61 -7.40 -22.57 -2.94
C VAL A 61 -8.88 -22.38 -2.59
N TYR A 62 -9.77 -22.70 -3.50
CA TYR A 62 -11.21 -22.73 -3.27
C TYR A 62 -11.55 -23.49 -1.99
N GLY A 63 -12.35 -22.85 -1.14
CA GLY A 63 -12.76 -23.40 0.16
C GLY A 63 -11.79 -23.14 1.32
N ASP A 64 -10.61 -22.59 1.07
CA ASP A 64 -9.70 -22.18 2.14
C ASP A 64 -10.06 -20.77 2.67
N ALA A 65 -9.64 -20.47 3.90
CA ALA A 65 -9.80 -19.14 4.49
C ALA A 65 -8.97 -18.08 3.73
N ASP A 66 -9.41 -16.83 3.79
CA ASP A 66 -8.67 -15.72 3.21
C ASP A 66 -7.32 -15.52 3.93
N PRO A 67 -6.23 -15.31 3.18
CA PRO A 67 -4.97 -14.88 3.76
C PRO A 67 -5.07 -13.43 4.23
N SER A 68 -4.24 -13.05 5.20
CA SER A 68 -4.09 -11.65 5.60
C SER A 68 -3.64 -10.80 4.42
N LEU A 69 -4.32 -9.69 4.19
CA LEU A 69 -3.94 -8.72 3.15
C LEU A 69 -2.80 -7.85 3.69
N THR A 70 -1.78 -7.67 2.87
CA THR A 70 -0.58 -6.89 3.19
C THR A 70 -0.24 -5.92 2.06
N TYR A 71 0.65 -4.97 2.34
CA TYR A 71 1.06 -3.95 1.37
C TYR A 71 2.51 -3.52 1.59
N GLN A 72 3.11 -2.93 0.57
CA GLN A 72 4.41 -2.28 0.60
C GLN A 72 4.23 -0.77 0.62
N VAL A 73 5.13 -0.07 1.34
CA VAL A 73 5.13 1.41 1.45
C VAL A 73 6.44 1.96 0.95
N SER A 74 6.39 3.02 0.15
CA SER A 74 7.56 3.77 -0.30
C SER A 74 7.28 5.27 -0.39
N GLY A 75 8.34 6.09 -0.37
CA GLY A 75 8.22 7.55 -0.40
C GLY A 75 8.23 8.23 0.96
N LEU A 76 8.44 7.50 2.05
CA LEU A 76 8.63 8.07 3.39
C LEU A 76 9.85 9.01 3.42
N LYS A 77 9.74 10.14 4.15
CA LYS A 77 10.76 11.18 4.30
C LYS A 77 11.07 11.42 5.79
N ASN A 78 12.14 12.16 6.07
CA ASN A 78 12.55 12.60 7.41
C ASN A 78 12.67 11.49 8.47
N GLY A 79 12.86 10.22 8.06
CA GLY A 79 12.89 9.09 8.99
C GLY A 79 11.50 8.67 9.48
N ASP A 80 10.42 9.15 8.88
CA ASP A 80 9.05 8.73 9.20
C ASP A 80 8.87 7.22 8.97
N THR A 81 7.98 6.62 9.74
CA THR A 81 7.59 5.20 9.61
C THR A 81 6.16 5.09 9.08
N ALA A 82 5.84 3.97 8.43
CA ALA A 82 4.49 3.71 7.94
C ALA A 82 3.45 3.79 9.06
N GLY A 83 3.77 3.27 10.27
CA GLY A 83 2.87 3.31 11.42
C GLY A 83 2.64 4.72 11.99
N ALA A 84 3.56 5.67 11.76
CA ALA A 84 3.39 7.07 12.18
C ALA A 84 2.62 7.90 11.14
N VAL A 85 2.61 7.47 9.87
CA VAL A 85 2.01 8.22 8.76
C VAL A 85 0.63 7.70 8.38
N LEU A 86 0.43 6.37 8.47
CA LEU A 86 -0.84 5.70 8.14
C LEU A 86 -1.70 5.48 9.39
N ASN A 87 -3.02 5.46 9.21
CA ASN A 87 -4.01 5.34 10.30
C ASN A 87 -4.16 3.90 10.85
N GLY A 88 -3.41 2.92 10.33
CA GLY A 88 -3.54 1.51 10.72
C GLY A 88 -4.80 0.82 10.19
N GLY A 89 -5.58 1.46 9.32
CA GLY A 89 -6.72 0.84 8.64
C GLY A 89 -6.30 -0.32 7.74
N GLY A 90 -7.19 -1.32 7.59
CA GLY A 90 -6.92 -2.52 6.80
C GLY A 90 -7.32 -2.38 5.33
N LEU A 91 -6.66 -3.17 4.48
CA LEU A 91 -7.12 -3.44 3.12
C LEU A 91 -8.38 -4.32 3.16
N VAL A 92 -9.18 -4.24 2.11
CA VAL A 92 -10.34 -5.10 1.89
C VAL A 92 -10.25 -5.72 0.49
N ARG A 93 -10.95 -6.81 0.26
CA ARG A 93 -11.11 -7.37 -1.09
C ARG A 93 -12.56 -7.33 -1.55
N VAL A 94 -12.78 -7.35 -2.84
CA VAL A 94 -14.08 -7.62 -3.42
C VAL A 94 -14.55 -9.01 -2.96
N SER A 95 -15.81 -9.12 -2.54
CA SER A 95 -16.41 -10.36 -2.07
C SER A 95 -16.57 -11.38 -3.19
N GLY A 96 -16.51 -12.65 -2.84
CA GLY A 96 -16.68 -13.79 -3.74
C GLY A 96 -15.79 -14.95 -3.31
N GLU A 97 -16.26 -16.19 -3.52
CA GLU A 97 -15.54 -17.41 -3.12
C GLU A 97 -15.29 -18.37 -4.29
N ASN A 98 -15.84 -18.08 -5.48
CA ASN A 98 -15.57 -18.90 -6.66
C ASN A 98 -14.15 -18.71 -7.18
N VAL A 99 -13.66 -19.65 -7.96
CA VAL A 99 -12.39 -19.53 -8.69
C VAL A 99 -12.38 -18.26 -9.54
N GLY A 100 -11.36 -17.41 -9.37
CA GLY A 100 -11.28 -16.12 -10.05
C GLY A 100 -10.33 -15.15 -9.38
N ASN A 101 -10.31 -13.91 -9.85
CA ASN A 101 -9.52 -12.81 -9.31
C ASN A 101 -10.43 -11.80 -8.62
N TYR A 102 -10.07 -11.42 -7.41
CA TYR A 102 -10.81 -10.48 -6.56
C TYR A 102 -9.91 -9.31 -6.20
N ALA A 103 -10.28 -8.12 -6.64
CA ALA A 103 -9.47 -6.93 -6.41
C ALA A 103 -9.28 -6.65 -4.91
N ILE A 104 -8.04 -6.38 -4.52
CA ILE A 104 -7.68 -5.87 -3.20
C ILE A 104 -7.72 -4.35 -3.26
N GLN A 105 -8.55 -3.76 -2.43
CA GLN A 105 -8.86 -2.34 -2.37
C GLN A 105 -8.29 -1.70 -1.11
N GLN A 106 -8.11 -0.38 -1.13
CA GLN A 106 -7.55 0.39 -0.03
C GLN A 106 -8.31 0.21 1.30
N GLY A 107 -9.64 -0.01 1.24
CA GLY A 107 -10.46 -0.17 2.44
C GLY A 107 -10.40 1.05 3.36
N GLY A 108 -10.12 0.79 4.65
CA GLY A 108 -9.99 1.83 5.66
C GLY A 108 -8.58 2.43 5.80
N LEU A 109 -7.63 2.00 4.97
CA LEU A 109 -6.25 2.52 5.03
C LEU A 109 -6.21 3.99 4.56
N GLY A 110 -5.65 4.88 5.37
CA GLY A 110 -5.55 6.30 5.09
C GLY A 110 -4.35 6.96 5.76
N LEU A 111 -4.22 8.26 5.60
CA LEU A 111 -3.18 9.07 6.23
C LEU A 111 -3.65 9.67 7.56
N VAL A 112 -2.73 9.75 8.53
CA VAL A 112 -2.85 10.61 9.72
C VAL A 112 -1.91 11.82 9.63
N SER A 113 -0.87 11.77 8.82
CA SER A 113 0.08 12.86 8.61
C SER A 113 -0.40 13.80 7.50
N GLY A 114 -0.38 15.11 7.77
CA GLY A 114 -0.67 16.16 6.79
C GLY A 114 0.46 16.41 5.77
N ASN A 115 1.64 15.78 5.98
CA ASN A 115 2.84 16.00 5.16
C ASN A 115 2.89 15.14 3.89
N TYR A 116 1.91 14.26 3.69
CA TYR A 116 1.88 13.33 2.56
C TYR A 116 0.58 13.39 1.77
N ASP A 117 0.67 13.01 0.51
CA ASP A 117 -0.45 12.59 -0.32
C ASP A 117 -0.33 11.09 -0.58
N LEU A 118 -1.42 10.34 -0.44
CA LEU A 118 -1.45 8.89 -0.59
C LEU A 118 -1.78 8.50 -2.03
N ALA A 119 -0.90 7.73 -2.65
CA ALA A 119 -1.16 6.99 -3.89
C ALA A 119 -1.29 5.51 -3.56
N TYR A 120 -2.49 4.96 -3.73
CA TYR A 120 -2.76 3.53 -3.52
C TYR A 120 -2.83 2.80 -4.86
N GLN A 121 -2.13 1.67 -4.95
CA GLN A 121 -2.22 0.72 -6.05
C GLN A 121 -2.73 -0.63 -5.52
N GLY A 122 -3.89 -1.05 -6.00
CA GLY A 122 -4.48 -2.35 -5.69
C GLY A 122 -3.76 -3.51 -6.38
N ASN A 123 -4.10 -4.73 -5.95
CA ASN A 123 -3.69 -5.99 -6.55
C ASN A 123 -4.86 -6.98 -6.45
N ASN A 124 -4.62 -8.28 -6.68
CA ASN A 124 -5.68 -9.29 -6.64
C ASN A 124 -5.39 -10.39 -5.59
N LEU A 125 -6.47 -10.88 -4.96
CA LEU A 125 -6.54 -12.22 -4.41
C LEU A 125 -7.02 -13.15 -5.51
N THR A 126 -6.21 -14.16 -5.86
CA THR A 126 -6.56 -15.20 -6.82
C THR A 126 -7.05 -16.44 -6.09
N ILE A 127 -8.28 -16.89 -6.36
CA ILE A 127 -8.80 -18.17 -5.89
C ILE A 127 -8.59 -19.22 -6.97
N THR A 128 -7.83 -20.26 -6.66
CA THR A 128 -7.52 -21.37 -7.55
C THR A 128 -8.43 -22.57 -7.28
N LYS A 129 -8.49 -23.51 -8.22
CA LYS A 129 -9.31 -24.73 -8.09
C LYS A 129 -8.81 -25.61 -6.96
N ALA A 130 -9.74 -26.17 -6.18
CA ALA A 130 -9.48 -27.28 -5.28
C ALA A 130 -9.35 -28.59 -6.07
N LEU A 131 -8.57 -29.52 -5.54
CA LEU A 131 -8.47 -30.87 -6.10
C LEU A 131 -9.64 -31.73 -5.61
N LEU A 132 -10.40 -32.27 -6.54
CA LEU A 132 -11.43 -33.27 -6.29
C LEU A 132 -10.90 -34.65 -6.73
N ASN A 133 -10.90 -35.62 -5.83
CA ASN A 133 -10.51 -36.98 -6.12
C ASN A 133 -11.77 -37.87 -6.23
N VAL A 134 -11.83 -38.65 -7.28
CA VAL A 134 -12.86 -39.68 -7.50
C VAL A 134 -12.17 -41.03 -7.67
N ILE A 135 -12.52 -42.00 -6.83
CA ILE A 135 -11.92 -43.33 -6.84
C ILE A 135 -13.04 -44.33 -7.04
N ALA A 136 -12.99 -45.12 -8.10
CA ALA A 136 -13.95 -46.18 -8.36
C ALA A 136 -13.80 -47.34 -7.35
N ASP A 137 -14.92 -47.88 -6.89
CA ASP A 137 -14.93 -49.05 -6.05
C ASP A 137 -14.69 -50.32 -6.88
N ALA A 138 -13.86 -51.22 -6.40
CA ALA A 138 -13.69 -52.53 -7.01
C ALA A 138 -15.01 -53.35 -6.93
N LYS A 139 -15.34 -54.02 -8.01
CA LYS A 139 -16.50 -54.91 -8.08
C LYS A 139 -16.08 -56.26 -8.61
N THR A 140 -16.86 -57.31 -8.23
CA THR A 140 -16.69 -58.67 -8.72
C THR A 140 -18.03 -59.24 -9.14
N LYS A 141 -18.05 -60.14 -10.11
CA LYS A 141 -19.20 -60.91 -10.53
C LYS A 141 -18.78 -62.31 -10.92
N VAL A 142 -19.71 -63.27 -10.88
CA VAL A 142 -19.50 -64.61 -11.42
C VAL A 142 -19.71 -64.56 -12.93
N TYR A 143 -18.97 -65.38 -13.69
CA TYR A 143 -19.14 -65.51 -15.12
C TYR A 143 -20.58 -65.87 -15.50
N GLY A 144 -21.15 -65.09 -16.42
CA GLY A 144 -22.56 -65.24 -16.84
C GLY A 144 -23.58 -64.39 -16.07
N ASP A 145 -23.25 -63.84 -14.91
CA ASP A 145 -24.12 -62.96 -14.19
C ASP A 145 -24.18 -61.55 -14.83
N ALA A 146 -25.20 -60.78 -14.46
CA ALA A 146 -25.30 -59.36 -14.86
C ALA A 146 -24.22 -58.53 -14.16
N ASP A 147 -23.80 -57.41 -14.78
CA ASP A 147 -22.84 -56.48 -14.18
C ASP A 147 -23.42 -55.84 -12.92
N PRO A 148 -22.66 -55.77 -11.81
CA PRO A 148 -23.07 -55.03 -10.63
C PRO A 148 -23.07 -53.52 -10.93
N SER A 149 -23.85 -52.73 -10.21
CA SER A 149 -23.79 -51.27 -10.26
C SER A 149 -22.39 -50.80 -9.90
N LEU A 150 -21.81 -49.98 -10.77
CA LEU A 150 -20.50 -49.34 -10.51
C LEU A 150 -20.72 -48.15 -9.56
N THR A 151 -19.88 -48.08 -8.54
CA THR A 151 -19.90 -47.03 -7.53
C THR A 151 -18.51 -46.39 -7.39
N TYR A 152 -18.45 -45.28 -6.77
CA TYR A 152 -17.20 -44.53 -6.54
C TYR A 152 -17.25 -43.78 -5.20
N GLN A 153 -16.09 -43.39 -4.71
CA GLN A 153 -15.91 -42.53 -3.56
C GLN A 153 -15.37 -41.18 -4.02
N VAL A 154 -15.81 -40.12 -3.37
CA VAL A 154 -15.38 -38.72 -3.66
C VAL A 154 -14.74 -38.13 -2.43
N SER A 155 -13.63 -37.43 -2.61
CA SER A 155 -12.95 -36.67 -1.56
C SER A 155 -12.41 -35.35 -2.10
N GLY A 156 -12.19 -34.38 -1.21
CA GLY A 156 -11.70 -33.04 -1.57
C GLY A 156 -12.79 -31.99 -1.81
N LEU A 157 -14.05 -32.34 -1.60
CA LEU A 157 -15.17 -31.38 -1.61
C LEU A 157 -14.92 -30.27 -0.57
N LYS A 158 -15.27 -29.05 -0.89
CA LYS A 158 -15.07 -27.84 -0.09
C LYS A 158 -16.40 -27.08 0.10
N ASN A 159 -16.45 -26.14 1.04
CA ASN A 159 -17.59 -25.23 1.28
C ASN A 159 -18.96 -25.93 1.46
N GLY A 160 -19.01 -27.20 1.82
CA GLY A 160 -20.27 -27.96 1.91
C GLY A 160 -20.80 -28.46 0.56
N ASP A 161 -20.00 -28.40 -0.51
CA ASP A 161 -20.33 -28.95 -1.82
C ASP A 161 -20.63 -30.49 -1.68
N THR A 162 -21.52 -31.00 -2.51
CA THR A 162 -21.90 -32.44 -2.55
C THR A 162 -21.50 -33.05 -3.88
N ALA A 163 -21.31 -34.40 -3.89
CA ALA A 163 -21.02 -35.19 -5.09
C ALA A 163 -22.26 -35.47 -5.91
#